data_f7492b9202e10f7f8ab503038785c18a
#
_entry.id   f7492b9202e10f7f8ab503038785c18a
#
_cell.length_a   1.000
_cell.length_b   1.000
_cell.length_c   1.000
_cell.angle_alpha   90.00
_cell.angle_beta   90.00
_cell.angle_gamma   90.00
#
_symmetry.space_group_name_H-M   'P 1'
#
loop_
_entity.id
_entity.type
_entity.pdbx_description
1 polymer ?
#
loop_
_entity_poly.entity_id
_entity_poly.type
_entity_poly.pdbx_seq_one_letter_code
_entity_poly.pdbx_strand_id
1 'polypeptide(L)'
;MRGFFRPLAAAALLLTALATASAADRVQEFRGTGNTTTAIFRVESPWLLDWRLDGDFDELVALDITLVEANSGRHIGRVLHTKRKGNGVKLFNSGGRYQLRISSSLARWTIKIDQLTPEEAELYVPK
;
A
#
# COMPACT_ATOMS: atom_id res chain seq x y z
N MET A 1 -15.21 -45.68 28.30
CA MET A 1 -14.73 -45.66 27.84
C MET A 1 -14.54 -45.00 26.91
N ARG A 2 -14.63 -44.55 26.41
CA ARG A 2 -14.47 -44.13 25.42
C ARG A 2 -14.64 -42.81 25.30
N GLY A 3 -14.97 -42.09 25.30
CA GLY A 3 -15.20 -40.85 25.15
C GLY A 3 -14.19 -39.94 25.42
N PHE A 4 -13.19 -40.25 25.61
CA PHE A 4 -12.29 -39.43 26.15
C PHE A 4 -11.55 -38.69 25.21
N PHE A 5 -11.60 -38.79 24.08
CA PHE A 5 -10.73 -38.14 23.27
C PHE A 5 -11.13 -36.86 22.84
N ARG A 6 -12.19 -36.42 23.03
CA ARG A 6 -12.58 -35.25 22.51
C ARG A 6 -11.89 -34.05 22.84
N PRO A 7 -11.40 -33.76 23.87
CA PRO A 7 -10.87 -32.45 24.22
C PRO A 7 -9.65 -32.03 23.46
N LEU A 8 -9.10 -32.92 22.77
CA LEU A 8 -7.90 -32.53 22.11
C LEU A 8 -8.05 -31.57 21.01
N ALA A 9 -9.17 -31.52 20.39
CA ALA A 9 -9.33 -30.66 19.24
C ALA A 9 -9.32 -29.18 19.58
N ALA A 10 -9.66 -28.86 20.80
CA ALA A 10 -9.78 -27.46 21.13
C ALA A 10 -8.47 -26.72 21.18
N ALA A 11 -7.42 -27.37 21.43
CA ALA A 11 -6.16 -26.70 21.61
C ALA A 11 -5.60 -26.09 20.32
N ALA A 12 -5.95 -26.64 19.21
CA ALA A 12 -5.39 -26.17 17.96
C ALA A 12 -5.92 -24.81 17.55
N LEU A 13 -7.08 -24.43 18.04
CA LEU A 13 -7.65 -23.19 17.61
C LEU A 13 -6.96 -21.98 18.16
N LEU A 14 -6.30 -22.10 19.27
CA LEU A 14 -5.68 -20.96 19.87
C LEU A 14 -4.48 -20.45 19.10
N LEU A 15 -3.86 -21.30 18.35
CA LEU A 15 -2.67 -20.90 17.66
C LEU A 15 -2.94 -19.98 16.50
N THR A 16 -4.09 -20.13 15.87
CA THR A 16 -4.34 -19.31 14.72
C THR A 16 -4.60 -17.85 15.07
N ALA A 17 -5.08 -17.59 16.24
CA ALA A 17 -5.37 -16.21 16.61
C ALA A 17 -4.12 -15.36 16.74
N LEU A 18 -2.99 -15.97 17.03
CA LEU A 18 -1.78 -15.20 17.23
C LEU A 18 -1.12 -14.78 15.95
N ALA A 19 -1.41 -15.45 14.88
CA ALA A 19 -0.71 -15.20 13.64
C ALA A 19 -1.13 -13.92 12.95
N THR A 20 -2.22 -13.29 13.39
CA THR A 20 -2.74 -12.16 12.67
C THR A 20 -2.36 -10.83 13.28
N ALA A 21 -1.47 -10.83 14.25
CA ALA A 21 -1.39 -9.68 15.12
C ALA A 21 -0.65 -8.48 14.60
N SER A 22 0.12 -8.52 13.58
CA SER A 22 1.08 -7.46 13.44
C SER A 22 1.20 -6.77 12.10
N ALA A 23 0.53 -7.19 11.10
CA ALA A 23 0.75 -6.61 9.78
C ALA A 23 -0.26 -5.53 9.47
N ALA A 24 0.17 -4.46 8.83
CA ALA A 24 -0.73 -3.49 8.27
C ALA A 24 -1.61 -4.17 7.22
N ASP A 25 -2.84 -3.73 7.10
CA ASP A 25 -3.77 -4.32 6.16
C ASP A 25 -3.51 -3.79 4.75
N ARG A 26 -3.18 -4.68 3.83
CA ARG A 26 -3.03 -4.32 2.43
C ARG A 26 -4.38 -4.08 1.81
N VAL A 27 -4.61 -2.86 1.33
CA VAL A 27 -5.86 -2.50 0.67
C VAL A 27 -5.78 -2.83 -0.81
N GLN A 28 -4.66 -2.50 -1.45
CA GLN A 28 -4.51 -2.67 -2.87
C GLN A 28 -3.04 -2.73 -3.25
N GLU A 29 -2.75 -3.39 -4.35
CA GLU A 29 -1.41 -3.40 -4.91
C GLU A 29 -1.54 -3.21 -6.42
N PHE A 30 -0.74 -2.28 -6.98
CA PHE A 30 -0.72 -1.98 -8.39
C PHE A 30 0.68 -2.21 -8.94
N ARG A 31 0.76 -2.79 -10.11
CA ARG A 31 2.03 -3.02 -10.80
C ARG A 31 1.88 -2.66 -12.26
N GLY A 32 2.92 -2.15 -12.85
CA GLY A 32 2.88 -1.86 -14.27
C GLY A 32 4.14 -1.24 -14.81
N THR A 33 4.03 -0.86 -16.08
CA THR A 33 5.06 -0.12 -16.80
C THR A 33 4.33 0.99 -17.56
N GLY A 34 4.94 2.16 -17.67
CA GLY A 34 4.35 3.25 -18.43
C GLY A 34 3.24 3.97 -17.69
N ASN A 35 2.39 4.65 -18.44
CA ASN A 35 1.38 5.55 -17.89
C ASN A 35 0.06 4.80 -17.65
N THR A 36 -0.57 5.09 -16.52
CA THR A 36 -1.88 4.52 -16.22
C THR A 36 -2.59 5.32 -15.15
N THR A 37 -3.92 5.13 -15.08
CA THR A 37 -4.72 5.56 -13.95
C THR A 37 -5.21 4.30 -13.26
N THR A 38 -5.00 4.18 -11.97
CA THR A 38 -5.34 2.96 -11.24
C THR A 38 -6.84 2.80 -11.05
N ALA A 39 -7.24 1.60 -10.66
CA ALA A 39 -8.58 1.39 -10.13
C ALA A 39 -8.78 2.22 -8.86
N ILE A 40 -10.03 2.47 -8.54
CA ILE A 40 -10.39 3.23 -7.34
C ILE A 40 -10.10 2.36 -6.11
N PHE A 41 -9.51 2.98 -5.11
CA PHE A 41 -9.33 2.34 -3.81
C PHE A 41 -9.91 3.21 -2.72
N ARG A 42 -10.33 2.58 -1.64
CA ARG A 42 -10.91 3.27 -0.50
C ARG A 42 -10.03 3.06 0.72
N VAL A 43 -9.72 4.14 1.41
CA VAL A 43 -8.87 4.11 2.60
C VAL A 43 -9.42 5.04 3.66
N GLU A 44 -9.07 4.75 4.89
CA GLU A 44 -9.33 5.64 6.01
C GLU A 44 -8.00 6.17 6.52
N SER A 45 -8.05 7.31 7.18
CA SER A 45 -6.86 7.91 7.79
C SER A 45 -6.44 7.09 9.02
N PRO A 46 -5.17 6.82 9.23
CA PRO A 46 -4.04 7.07 8.34
C PRO A 46 -3.80 5.90 7.39
N TRP A 47 -3.16 6.19 6.28
CA TRP A 47 -2.81 5.13 5.33
C TRP A 47 -1.45 5.42 4.71
N LEU A 48 -0.85 4.38 4.14
CA LEU A 48 0.51 4.43 3.63
C LEU A 48 0.55 4.05 2.16
N LEU A 49 1.30 4.79 1.39
CA LEU A 49 1.64 4.43 0.04
C LEU A 49 3.11 4.01 0.01
N ASP A 50 3.35 2.80 -0.44
CA ASP A 50 4.68 2.23 -0.54
C ASP A 50 4.98 2.04 -2.03
N TRP A 51 6.04 2.65 -2.52
CA TRP A 51 6.37 2.60 -3.94
C TRP A 51 7.74 2.00 -4.17
N ARG A 52 7.85 1.35 -5.31
CA ARG A 52 9.13 0.83 -5.79
C ARG A 52 9.25 1.12 -7.28
N LEU A 53 10.39 1.62 -7.69
CA LEU A 53 10.70 1.90 -9.08
C LEU A 53 11.96 1.13 -9.47
N ASP A 54 11.86 0.36 -10.55
CA ASP A 54 12.97 -0.39 -11.11
C ASP A 54 13.00 -0.16 -12.62
N GLY A 55 14.08 -0.55 -13.27
CA GLY A 55 14.24 -0.42 -14.70
C GLY A 55 15.61 -0.90 -15.13
N ASP A 56 15.78 -0.98 -16.44
CA ASP A 56 17.02 -1.51 -17.00
C ASP A 56 18.11 -0.45 -17.14
N PHE A 57 17.73 0.83 -17.06
CA PHE A 57 18.65 1.95 -17.25
C PHE A 57 18.57 2.87 -16.04
N ASP A 58 19.70 3.15 -15.41
CA ASP A 58 19.69 3.89 -14.15
C ASP A 58 19.27 5.34 -14.28
N GLU A 59 19.55 5.97 -15.41
CA GLU A 59 19.34 7.42 -15.55
C GLU A 59 18.19 7.77 -16.47
N LEU A 60 17.49 6.78 -17.02
CA LEU A 60 16.42 7.04 -17.97
C LEU A 60 15.04 6.72 -17.39
N VAL A 61 14.99 6.25 -16.16
CA VAL A 61 13.71 5.95 -15.54
C VAL A 61 13.07 7.23 -15.02
N ALA A 62 11.76 7.25 -14.98
CA ALA A 62 11.01 8.35 -14.37
C ALA A 62 9.71 7.81 -13.82
N LEU A 63 9.26 8.39 -12.73
CA LEU A 63 7.98 8.06 -12.13
C LEU A 63 7.37 9.31 -11.51
N ASP A 64 6.15 9.62 -11.95
CA ASP A 64 5.32 10.64 -11.35
C ASP A 64 4.02 10.00 -10.89
N ILE A 65 3.65 10.26 -9.66
CA ILE A 65 2.40 9.76 -9.09
C ILE A 65 1.61 10.95 -8.56
N THR A 66 0.36 11.06 -8.99
CA THR A 66 -0.57 12.10 -8.54
C THR A 66 -1.78 11.43 -7.90
N LEU A 67 -2.20 11.95 -6.75
CA LEU A 67 -3.41 11.49 -6.08
C LEU A 67 -4.61 12.29 -6.58
N VAL A 68 -5.67 11.57 -6.93
CA VAL A 68 -6.89 12.14 -7.49
C VAL A 68 -8.06 11.64 -6.68
N GLU A 69 -9.02 12.52 -6.40
CA GLU A 69 -10.24 12.16 -5.72
C GLU A 69 -11.16 11.46 -6.73
N ALA A 70 -11.63 10.26 -6.38
CA ALA A 70 -12.25 9.38 -7.35
C ALA A 70 -13.59 9.87 -7.88
N ASN A 71 -14.39 10.54 -7.03
CA ASN A 71 -15.73 10.92 -7.44
C ASN A 71 -15.74 12.11 -8.39
N SER A 72 -14.87 13.07 -8.17
CA SER A 72 -14.86 14.30 -8.95
C SER A 72 -13.74 14.36 -9.97
N GLY A 73 -12.73 13.50 -9.83
CA GLY A 73 -11.52 13.62 -10.62
C GLY A 73 -10.62 14.75 -10.19
N ARG A 74 -10.90 15.35 -9.04
CA ARG A 74 -10.16 16.51 -8.57
C ARG A 74 -8.74 16.11 -8.19
N HIS A 75 -7.79 16.89 -8.68
CA HIS A 75 -6.39 16.71 -8.38
C HIS A 75 -6.12 17.09 -6.93
N ILE A 76 -5.67 16.14 -6.12
CA ILE A 76 -5.34 16.39 -4.73
C ILE A 76 -3.91 16.90 -4.61
N GLY A 77 -2.98 16.24 -5.27
CA GLY A 77 -1.61 16.67 -5.22
C GLY A 77 -0.65 15.62 -5.75
N ARG A 78 0.58 16.05 -5.92
CA ARG A 78 1.64 15.15 -6.34
C ARG A 78 2.10 14.32 -5.16
N VAL A 79 2.13 13.02 -5.34
CA VAL A 79 2.63 12.10 -4.33
C VAL A 79 4.12 11.93 -4.45
N LEU A 80 4.60 11.78 -5.67
CA LEU A 80 5.99 11.45 -5.92
C LEU A 80 6.42 11.95 -7.29
N HIS A 81 7.66 12.41 -7.38
CA HIS A 81 8.33 12.64 -8.64
C HIS A 81 9.77 12.20 -8.46
N THR A 82 10.21 11.22 -9.24
CA THR A 82 11.58 10.74 -9.15
C THR A 82 12.09 10.33 -10.53
N LYS A 83 13.38 10.48 -10.72
CA LYS A 83 14.09 10.05 -11.93
C LYS A 83 15.12 8.99 -11.61
N ARG A 84 15.04 8.36 -10.45
CA ARG A 84 16.00 7.34 -10.04
C ARG A 84 15.27 6.11 -9.55
N LYS A 85 15.85 4.95 -9.81
CA LYS A 85 15.38 3.71 -9.22
C LYS A 85 15.45 3.80 -7.71
N GLY A 86 14.56 3.13 -7.03
CA GLY A 86 14.52 3.15 -5.59
C GLY A 86 13.16 2.76 -5.06
N ASN A 87 12.96 3.08 -3.79
CA ASN A 87 11.69 2.83 -3.13
C ASN A 87 11.51 3.84 -2.00
N GLY A 88 10.31 3.91 -1.51
CA GLY A 88 10.00 4.78 -0.41
C GLY A 88 8.56 4.63 0.03
N VAL A 89 8.20 5.38 1.04
CA VAL A 89 6.85 5.37 1.58
C VAL A 89 6.38 6.80 1.80
N LYS A 90 5.07 6.99 1.76
CA LYS A 90 4.46 8.26 2.09
C LYS A 90 3.21 8.02 2.93
N LEU A 91 3.13 8.72 4.05
CA LEU A 91 2.02 8.65 4.99
C LEU A 91 0.97 9.68 4.63
N PHE A 92 -0.30 9.27 4.66
CA PHE A 92 -1.44 10.16 4.42
C PHE A 92 -2.37 10.15 5.63
N ASN A 93 -2.87 11.33 5.96
CA ASN A 93 -3.77 11.51 7.10
C ASN A 93 -5.19 11.87 6.69
N SER A 94 -5.54 11.68 5.44
CA SER A 94 -6.88 11.93 4.94
C SER A 94 -7.43 10.70 4.26
N GLY A 95 -8.56 10.21 4.70
CA GLY A 95 -9.21 9.07 4.08
C GLY A 95 -10.13 9.49 2.95
N GLY A 96 -10.55 8.53 2.15
CA GLY A 96 -11.48 8.76 1.06
C GLY A 96 -11.36 7.70 -0.02
N ARG A 97 -11.95 8.00 -1.17
CA ARG A 97 -11.87 7.16 -2.36
C ARG A 97 -10.98 7.86 -3.37
N TYR A 98 -9.94 7.18 -3.77
CA TYR A 98 -8.90 7.79 -4.59
C TYR A 98 -8.52 6.93 -5.78
N GLN A 99 -7.86 7.56 -6.73
CA GLN A 99 -7.13 6.91 -7.80
C GLN A 99 -5.75 7.54 -7.88
N LEU A 100 -4.81 6.82 -8.44
CA LEU A 100 -3.49 7.36 -8.73
C LEU A 100 -3.36 7.52 -10.23
N ARG A 101 -2.89 8.68 -10.65
CA ARG A 101 -2.42 8.88 -12.02
C ARG A 101 -0.93 8.68 -12.03
N ILE A 102 -0.48 7.78 -12.85
CA ILE A 102 0.91 7.38 -12.91
C ILE A 102 1.46 7.68 -14.30
N SER A 103 2.57 8.39 -14.32
CA SER A 103 3.32 8.64 -15.54
C SER A 103 4.72 8.08 -15.33
N SER A 104 5.19 7.27 -16.23
CA SER A 104 6.46 6.61 -16.05
C SER A 104 7.14 6.35 -17.39
N SER A 105 8.47 6.33 -17.39
CA SER A 105 9.29 6.07 -18.57
C SER A 105 10.31 5.00 -18.26
N LEU A 106 10.41 4.02 -19.14
CA LEU A 106 11.46 2.99 -19.11
C LEU A 106 11.59 2.33 -17.74
N ALA A 107 10.48 2.11 -17.07
CA ALA A 107 10.48 1.68 -15.69
C ALA A 107 9.39 0.65 -15.43
N ARG A 108 9.65 -0.16 -14.42
CA ARG A 108 8.66 -1.05 -13.80
C ARG A 108 8.37 -0.48 -12.42
N TRP A 109 7.11 -0.30 -12.11
CA TRP A 109 6.74 0.26 -10.82
C TRP A 109 5.78 -0.68 -10.09
N THR A 110 5.87 -0.64 -8.76
CA THR A 110 4.95 -1.34 -7.85
C THR A 110 4.53 -0.35 -6.79
N ILE A 111 3.24 -0.28 -6.54
CA ILE A 111 2.66 0.62 -5.54
C ILE A 111 1.74 -0.19 -4.66
N LYS A 112 1.94 -0.10 -3.36
CA LYS A 112 1.13 -0.80 -2.37
C LYS A 112 0.43 0.22 -1.50
N ILE A 113 -0.85 0.00 -1.26
CA ILE A 113 -1.67 0.86 -0.41
C ILE A 113 -2.01 0.06 0.83
N ASP A 114 -1.57 0.55 1.98
CA ASP A 114 -1.76 -0.13 3.26
C ASP A 114 -2.59 0.73 4.19
N GLN A 115 -3.57 0.12 4.83
CA GLN A 115 -4.34 0.76 5.88
C GLN A 115 -3.56 0.62 7.19
N LEU A 116 -3.38 1.72 7.91
CA LEU A 116 -2.64 1.72 9.16
C LEU A 116 -3.56 2.01 10.33
N THR A 117 -3.15 1.57 11.52
CA THR A 117 -3.70 2.08 12.77
C THR A 117 -2.94 3.35 13.15
N PRO A 118 -3.48 4.18 14.06
CA PRO A 118 -2.74 5.35 14.52
C PRO A 118 -1.38 5.00 15.12
N GLU A 119 -1.27 3.87 15.80
CA GLU A 119 -0.01 3.43 16.38
C GLU A 119 1.00 3.07 15.31
N GLU A 120 0.57 2.38 14.27
CA GLU A 120 1.46 2.04 13.16
C GLU A 120 1.95 3.30 12.44
N ALA A 121 1.08 4.29 12.32
CA ALA A 121 1.42 5.54 11.63
C ALA A 121 2.57 6.28 12.32
N GLU A 122 2.72 6.13 13.63
CA GLU A 122 3.81 6.78 14.34
C GLU A 122 5.18 6.35 13.85
N LEU A 123 5.29 5.17 13.28
CA LEU A 123 6.55 4.67 12.76
C LEU A 123 7.01 5.43 11.52
N TYR A 124 6.10 6.13 10.86
CA TYR A 124 6.38 6.80 9.61
C TYR A 124 6.39 8.32 9.72
N VAL A 125 6.22 8.86 10.90
CA VAL A 125 6.25 10.31 11.12
C VAL A 125 7.70 10.76 11.15
N PRO A 126 8.06 11.80 10.40
CA PRO A 126 9.43 12.32 10.43
C PRO A 126 9.75 12.89 11.81
N LYS A 127 10.99 12.72 12.25
CA LYS A 127 11.46 13.21 13.55
C LYS A 127 12.31 14.43 13.44
#